data_9eaa5977f6552f5523c5530c22f249a6
#
_entry.id   9eaa5977f6552f5523c5530c22f249a6
#
_cell.length_a   1.000
_cell.length_b   1.000
_cell.length_c   1.000
_cell.angle_alpha   90.00
_cell.angle_beta   90.00
_cell.angle_gamma   90.00
#
_symmetry.space_group_name_H-M   'P 1'
#
loop_
_entity.id
_entity.type
_entity.pdbx_description
1 polymer ?
#
loop_
_entity_poly.entity_id
_entity_poly.type
_entity_poly.pdbx_seq_one_letter_code
_entity_poly.pdbx_strand_id
1 'polypeptide(L)'
;MYRARRVVLRLATGLAALATLSGVITPASASPHDSSRTGTRQYTADDDHTAVWSRADALKLRQDRTNTAPRVSPDFPVMTDKVWVWDTWPLTKLDTRTTTFKGWHVIFSLTAPRSVPFGDRHWYAKIGYFYSRDAKSWKYGGDLFPSGTSFGSREWAGSTALVGDKVQSFYTASGRDNGGVDPSDALQRLAQATGKIHADKNRVWFSGFRDHRIIAEADGKMYQTLEQSQQGPIIYAFRDPFVFRDPRDRKVHLLFEGNTGGTAGSYECTKRDLGDLPAGHEVPEDSKYYTGNIGLATATGNSMENWELQPPLLSANCVNQQTERPHLVIRGGKYYLFTISHKFTFAPGLSGWDGLYGFVGPGLRSDYRPLNGSALVLGNPEDAPTQQYSHYVMPNGLVESFIDTVPTADGGTRFGGTLARTLVVSLKDDRTRLAGQLDYGFIP
;
A
#
# COMPACT_ATOMS: atom_id res chain seq x y z
N MET A 1 -15.95 18.76 -34.97
CA MET A 1 -16.96 18.25 -34.04
C MET A 1 -16.59 16.82 -33.67
N TYR A 2 -15.76 16.64 -32.66
CA TYR A 2 -15.42 15.32 -32.11
C TYR A 2 -16.06 15.19 -30.73
N ARG A 3 -17.00 14.26 -30.61
CA ARG A 3 -17.60 13.89 -29.31
C ARG A 3 -16.60 13.07 -28.52
N ALA A 4 -16.03 13.65 -27.47
CA ALA A 4 -15.30 12.94 -26.47
C ALA A 4 -16.25 11.99 -25.73
N ARG A 5 -16.05 10.68 -25.86
CA ARG A 5 -16.70 9.68 -25.01
C ARG A 5 -16.03 9.72 -23.64
N ARG A 6 -16.75 10.24 -22.66
CA ARG A 6 -16.41 10.11 -21.25
C ARG A 6 -16.52 8.63 -20.86
N VAL A 7 -15.40 7.98 -20.61
CA VAL A 7 -15.37 6.72 -19.89
C VAL A 7 -15.46 7.08 -18.40
N VAL A 8 -16.65 7.04 -17.88
CA VAL A 8 -16.92 7.13 -16.46
C VAL A 8 -16.58 5.76 -15.88
N LEU A 9 -15.64 5.69 -14.96
CA LEU A 9 -15.42 4.52 -14.12
C LEU A 9 -16.72 4.30 -13.33
N ARG A 10 -17.59 3.42 -13.83
CA ARG A 10 -18.84 3.10 -13.17
C ARG A 10 -18.55 2.24 -11.97
N LEU A 11 -18.91 2.73 -10.80
CA LEU A 11 -19.26 1.91 -9.65
C LEU A 11 -20.25 0.85 -10.14
N ALA A 12 -19.83 -0.41 -10.12
CA ALA A 12 -20.66 -1.52 -10.55
C ALA A 12 -21.67 -1.83 -9.45
N THR A 13 -22.92 -1.47 -9.70
CA THR A 13 -24.08 -2.17 -9.10
C THR A 13 -24.37 -3.36 -9.99
N GLY A 14 -24.25 -4.57 -9.43
CA GLY A 14 -24.39 -5.80 -10.16
C GLY A 14 -25.83 -6.10 -10.59
N LEU A 15 -25.94 -6.84 -11.67
CA LEU A 15 -27.03 -7.82 -11.90
C LEU A 15 -26.52 -8.90 -12.87
N ALA A 16 -26.82 -10.14 -12.50
CA ALA A 16 -26.37 -11.38 -13.12
C ALA A 16 -27.06 -11.69 -14.47
N ALA A 17 -26.33 -12.39 -15.33
CA ALA A 17 -26.95 -13.27 -16.34
C ALA A 17 -26.08 -14.51 -16.54
N LEU A 18 -26.70 -15.69 -16.33
CA LEU A 18 -26.14 -17.02 -16.53
C LEU A 18 -25.92 -17.34 -18.01
N ALA A 19 -24.80 -18.01 -18.31
CA ALA A 19 -24.72 -18.93 -19.44
C ALA A 19 -23.80 -20.12 -19.09
N THR A 20 -24.37 -21.31 -19.14
CA THR A 20 -23.74 -22.62 -18.86
C THR A 20 -22.97 -23.11 -20.07
N LEU A 21 -21.74 -23.61 -19.87
CA LEU A 21 -21.10 -24.58 -20.77
C LEU A 21 -20.20 -25.50 -19.95
N SER A 22 -20.56 -26.78 -20.00
CA SER A 22 -19.89 -27.88 -19.31
C SER A 22 -18.66 -28.34 -20.08
N GLY A 23 -17.52 -28.42 -19.43
CA GLY A 23 -16.32 -29.09 -19.93
C GLY A 23 -15.60 -29.78 -18.77
N VAL A 24 -15.57 -31.11 -18.85
CA VAL A 24 -14.94 -32.00 -17.85
C VAL A 24 -13.44 -31.97 -18.01
N ILE A 25 -12.70 -31.61 -16.94
CA ILE A 25 -11.25 -31.82 -16.83
C ILE A 25 -10.95 -32.47 -15.48
N THR A 26 -10.25 -33.60 -15.53
CA THR A 26 -9.83 -34.46 -14.41
C THR A 26 -8.81 -33.73 -13.49
N PRO A 27 -8.89 -33.93 -12.16
CA PRO A 27 -7.99 -33.24 -11.22
C PRO A 27 -6.66 -33.99 -11.07
N ALA A 28 -5.58 -33.24 -11.05
CA ALA A 28 -4.27 -33.69 -10.56
C ALA A 28 -4.27 -33.63 -9.03
N SER A 29 -3.89 -34.72 -8.39
CA SER A 29 -3.85 -34.94 -6.96
C SER A 29 -2.80 -34.03 -6.28
N ALA A 30 -3.26 -33.17 -5.38
CA ALA A 30 -2.41 -32.49 -4.41
C ALA A 30 -2.29 -33.34 -3.14
N SER A 31 -1.08 -33.52 -2.65
CA SER A 31 -0.79 -34.22 -1.39
C SER A 31 -1.34 -33.48 -0.19
N PRO A 32 -1.89 -34.17 0.81
CA PRO A 32 -2.45 -33.52 1.99
C PRO A 32 -1.31 -33.02 2.92
N HIS A 33 -1.25 -31.72 3.19
CA HIS A 33 -0.48 -31.17 4.30
C HIS A 33 -1.20 -31.41 5.62
N ASP A 34 -0.46 -32.01 6.55
CA ASP A 34 -0.89 -32.38 7.90
C ASP A 34 -1.25 -31.13 8.73
N SER A 35 -2.51 -31.07 9.21
CA SER A 35 -3.11 -29.94 9.92
C SER A 35 -3.05 -30.01 11.45
N SER A 36 -2.04 -30.67 12.04
CA SER A 36 -1.91 -30.80 13.50
C SER A 36 -0.59 -30.26 14.03
N ARG A 37 -0.42 -28.93 14.06
CA ARG A 37 0.60 -28.30 14.90
C ARG A 37 0.08 -27.01 15.53
N THR A 38 -0.54 -27.13 16.68
CA THR A 38 -0.70 -26.02 17.64
C THR A 38 0.60 -25.84 18.42
N GLY A 39 1.59 -25.26 17.78
CA GLY A 39 2.84 -24.82 18.41
C GLY A 39 3.22 -23.48 17.80
N THR A 40 3.66 -22.54 18.61
CA THR A 40 4.30 -21.31 18.13
C THR A 40 5.48 -21.70 17.24
N ARG A 41 5.30 -21.56 15.92
CA ARG A 41 6.35 -21.86 14.93
C ARG A 41 7.51 -20.89 15.19
N GLN A 42 8.69 -21.44 15.48
CA GLN A 42 9.88 -20.65 15.63
C GLN A 42 10.30 -20.12 14.26
N TYR A 43 10.49 -18.81 14.14
CA TYR A 43 10.95 -18.18 12.90
C TYR A 43 12.31 -18.72 12.48
N THR A 44 12.45 -19.07 11.20
CA THR A 44 13.72 -19.37 10.54
C THR A 44 13.87 -18.48 9.30
N ALA A 45 15.11 -18.10 8.94
CA ALA A 45 15.39 -17.22 7.81
C ALA A 45 14.97 -17.83 6.46
N ASP A 46 14.90 -19.16 6.38
CA ASP A 46 14.54 -19.90 5.16
C ASP A 46 13.08 -20.37 5.16
N ASP A 47 12.27 -19.88 6.12
CA ASP A 47 10.85 -20.22 6.20
C ASP A 47 10.07 -19.50 5.09
N ASP A 48 9.35 -20.24 4.24
CA ASP A 48 8.48 -19.73 3.17
C ASP A 48 7.03 -19.53 3.63
N HIS A 49 6.78 -19.64 4.94
CA HIS A 49 5.47 -19.50 5.55
C HIS A 49 4.80 -18.15 5.20
N THR A 50 3.57 -18.21 4.74
CA THR A 50 2.69 -17.06 4.50
C THR A 50 1.66 -16.98 5.62
N ALA A 51 1.60 -15.87 6.36
CA ALA A 51 0.53 -15.62 7.33
C ALA A 51 -0.81 -15.36 6.62
N VAL A 52 -1.92 -15.45 7.35
CA VAL A 52 -3.25 -15.22 6.77
C VAL A 52 -4.04 -14.22 7.62
N TRP A 53 -4.57 -13.21 6.98
CA TRP A 53 -5.68 -12.43 7.51
C TRP A 53 -6.97 -13.17 7.19
N SER A 54 -7.52 -13.89 8.16
CA SER A 54 -8.67 -14.74 7.92
C SER A 54 -9.98 -13.94 7.82
N ARG A 55 -10.95 -14.50 7.12
CA ARG A 55 -12.31 -13.95 7.06
C ARG A 55 -12.93 -13.85 8.45
N ALA A 56 -12.70 -14.84 9.32
CA ALA A 56 -13.15 -14.83 10.70
C ALA A 56 -12.56 -13.65 11.50
N ASP A 57 -11.32 -13.22 11.22
CA ASP A 57 -10.75 -12.03 11.84
C ASP A 57 -11.32 -10.73 11.24
N ALA A 58 -11.54 -10.70 9.93
CA ALA A 58 -12.15 -9.55 9.26
C ALA A 58 -13.60 -9.33 9.69
N LEU A 59 -14.37 -10.38 10.04
CA LEU A 59 -15.71 -10.26 10.64
C LEU A 59 -15.71 -9.58 12.02
N LYS A 60 -14.56 -9.52 12.70
CA LYS A 60 -14.40 -8.83 13.99
C LYS A 60 -14.08 -7.34 13.82
N LEU A 61 -13.95 -6.83 12.59
CA LEU A 61 -13.69 -5.42 12.34
C LEU A 61 -14.74 -4.56 13.05
N ARG A 62 -14.27 -3.65 13.90
CA ARG A 62 -15.11 -2.70 14.64
C ARG A 62 -14.39 -1.38 14.80
N GLN A 63 -15.13 -0.32 14.62
CA GLN A 63 -14.66 1.02 14.88
C GLN A 63 -15.17 1.50 16.26
N ASP A 64 -14.27 2.13 17.01
CA ASP A 64 -14.58 2.82 18.26
C ASP A 64 -13.71 4.08 18.41
N ARG A 65 -13.85 4.79 19.52
CA ARG A 65 -13.08 6.02 19.78
C ARG A 65 -11.54 5.83 19.80
N THR A 66 -11.05 4.61 19.90
CA THR A 66 -9.61 4.33 19.99
C THR A 66 -8.94 4.12 18.62
N ASN A 67 -9.74 3.90 17.58
CA ASN A 67 -9.31 3.65 16.22
C ASN A 67 -10.08 4.47 15.16
N THR A 68 -10.92 5.41 15.57
CA THR A 68 -11.58 6.36 14.66
C THR A 68 -10.68 7.59 14.48
N ALA A 69 -10.28 7.89 13.26
CA ALA A 69 -9.55 9.09 12.93
C ALA A 69 -10.39 10.35 13.24
N PRO A 70 -9.80 11.42 13.79
CA PRO A 70 -10.51 12.67 14.03
C PRO A 70 -11.08 13.24 12.73
N ARG A 71 -12.21 13.94 12.83
CA ARG A 71 -12.77 14.64 11.68
C ARG A 71 -11.80 15.70 11.14
N VAL A 72 -11.66 15.73 9.84
CA VAL A 72 -10.94 16.78 9.13
C VAL A 72 -11.89 17.95 8.92
N SER A 73 -11.50 19.14 9.41
CA SER A 73 -12.25 20.38 9.10
C SER A 73 -12.13 20.68 7.60
N PRO A 74 -13.20 21.14 6.93
CA PRO A 74 -13.09 21.61 5.57
C PRO A 74 -12.17 22.83 5.40
N ASP A 75 -11.82 23.55 6.48
CA ASP A 75 -10.90 24.72 6.46
C ASP A 75 -9.43 24.32 6.54
N PHE A 76 -9.06 23.10 6.15
CA PHE A 76 -7.69 22.63 6.18
C PHE A 76 -6.73 23.48 5.33
N PRO A 77 -5.46 23.66 5.74
CA PRO A 77 -4.46 24.35 4.94
C PRO A 77 -4.03 23.51 3.74
N VAL A 78 -3.70 24.19 2.64
CA VAL A 78 -3.12 23.56 1.45
C VAL A 78 -1.62 23.76 1.47
N MET A 79 -0.85 22.67 1.40
CA MET A 79 0.61 22.68 1.48
C MET A 79 1.26 23.38 0.29
N THR A 80 0.66 23.28 -0.90
CA THR A 80 1.10 23.94 -2.13
C THR A 80 -0.07 24.14 -3.10
N ASP A 81 -0.05 25.24 -3.83
CA ASP A 81 -1.00 25.55 -4.91
C ASP A 81 -0.58 24.98 -6.28
N LYS A 82 0.61 24.40 -6.40
CA LYS A 82 1.20 23.94 -7.65
C LYS A 82 0.70 22.55 -8.05
N VAL A 83 0.66 21.64 -7.09
CA VAL A 83 0.35 20.22 -7.34
C VAL A 83 -0.64 19.67 -6.31
N TRP A 84 -1.41 18.66 -6.70
CA TRP A 84 -2.05 17.74 -5.79
C TRP A 84 -1.00 16.88 -5.12
N VAL A 85 -1.19 16.52 -3.85
CA VAL A 85 -0.24 15.73 -3.04
C VAL A 85 -1.00 14.59 -2.39
N TRP A 86 -0.54 13.35 -2.62
CA TRP A 86 -1.10 12.14 -1.99
C TRP A 86 -0.02 11.07 -1.88
N ASP A 87 -0.27 9.98 -1.18
CA ASP A 87 0.64 8.83 -1.01
C ASP A 87 2.07 9.26 -0.65
N THR A 88 2.21 9.92 0.48
CA THR A 88 3.48 10.47 0.96
C THR A 88 4.31 9.41 1.69
N TRP A 89 5.62 9.55 1.67
CA TRP A 89 6.57 8.79 2.51
C TRP A 89 7.81 9.64 2.82
N PRO A 90 8.43 9.44 4.00
CA PRO A 90 9.65 10.16 4.37
C PRO A 90 10.90 9.53 3.74
N LEU A 91 11.99 10.32 3.67
CA LEU A 91 13.33 9.77 3.47
C LEU A 91 13.69 8.90 4.67
N THR A 92 14.03 7.64 4.42
CA THR A 92 14.39 6.67 5.47
C THR A 92 15.82 6.18 5.33
N LYS A 93 16.30 5.46 6.35
CA LYS A 93 17.41 4.52 6.24
C LYS A 93 16.85 3.11 5.95
N LEU A 94 17.71 2.18 5.58
CA LEU A 94 17.29 0.78 5.39
C LEU A 94 16.76 0.12 6.67
N ASP A 95 17.04 0.65 7.85
CA ASP A 95 16.45 0.20 9.12
C ASP A 95 15.07 0.81 9.41
N THR A 96 14.41 1.34 8.40
CA THR A 96 13.08 1.97 8.38
C THR A 96 12.96 3.29 9.14
N ARG A 97 14.01 3.75 9.83
CA ARG A 97 13.97 5.03 10.55
C ARG A 97 13.97 6.20 9.58
N THR A 98 13.12 7.19 9.86
CA THR A 98 13.18 8.49 9.18
C THR A 98 14.56 9.14 9.38
N THR A 99 15.03 9.87 8.40
CA THR A 99 16.34 10.51 8.48
C THR A 99 16.33 11.90 7.85
N THR A 100 17.18 12.78 8.39
CA THR A 100 17.42 14.10 7.81
C THR A 100 18.71 14.09 6.99
N PHE A 101 18.80 15.01 6.02
CA PHE A 101 20.01 15.26 5.27
C PHE A 101 20.49 16.69 5.51
N LYS A 102 21.64 16.86 6.15
CA LYS A 102 22.20 18.17 6.53
C LYS A 102 21.18 19.08 7.26
N GLY A 103 20.40 18.47 8.18
CA GLY A 103 19.36 19.14 8.95
C GLY A 103 18.10 19.51 8.16
N TRP A 104 17.89 18.93 6.98
CA TRP A 104 16.65 19.01 6.24
C TRP A 104 15.85 17.71 6.39
N HIS A 105 14.59 17.82 6.72
CA HIS A 105 13.60 16.75 6.55
C HIS A 105 13.21 16.71 5.08
N VAL A 106 13.05 15.52 4.52
CA VAL A 106 12.67 15.31 3.13
C VAL A 106 11.56 14.25 3.06
N ILE A 107 10.53 14.57 2.30
CA ILE A 107 9.45 13.65 1.98
C ILE A 107 9.27 13.55 0.47
N PHE A 108 8.73 12.45 0.05
CA PHE A 108 8.33 12.15 -1.33
C PHE A 108 6.83 11.92 -1.36
N SER A 109 6.20 12.25 -2.45
CA SER A 109 4.75 12.14 -2.59
C SER A 109 4.40 11.89 -4.03
N LEU A 110 3.30 11.22 -4.29
CA LEU A 110 2.68 11.34 -5.58
C LEU A 110 2.19 12.77 -5.77
N THR A 111 2.43 13.31 -6.95
CA THR A 111 2.03 14.66 -7.34
C THR A 111 1.42 14.66 -8.74
N ALA A 112 0.47 15.55 -8.96
CA ALA A 112 -0.06 15.89 -10.28
C ALA A 112 -0.36 17.40 -10.31
N PRO A 113 -0.24 18.08 -11.47
CA PRO A 113 -0.59 19.50 -11.55
C PRO A 113 -2.02 19.77 -11.06
N ARG A 114 -2.23 20.84 -10.30
CA ARG A 114 -3.59 21.21 -9.85
C ARG A 114 -4.54 21.63 -10.98
N SER A 115 -4.01 21.84 -12.19
CA SER A 115 -4.82 22.02 -13.39
C SER A 115 -5.51 20.74 -13.87
N VAL A 116 -5.05 19.58 -13.40
CA VAL A 116 -5.71 18.29 -13.64
C VAL A 116 -6.86 18.15 -12.64
N PRO A 117 -8.07 17.69 -13.06
CA PRO A 117 -9.15 17.39 -12.12
C PRO A 117 -8.68 16.39 -11.03
N PHE A 118 -9.11 16.60 -9.80
CA PHE A 118 -8.65 15.78 -8.67
C PHE A 118 -8.88 14.28 -8.89
N GLY A 119 -10.01 13.89 -9.49
CA GLY A 119 -10.32 12.49 -9.81
C GLY A 119 -9.40 11.85 -10.85
N ASP A 120 -8.75 12.66 -11.68
CA ASP A 120 -7.88 12.19 -12.76
C ASP A 120 -6.39 12.18 -12.38
N ARG A 121 -6.03 12.65 -11.18
CA ARG A 121 -4.65 12.83 -10.73
C ARG A 121 -3.76 11.60 -10.88
N HIS A 122 -4.33 10.41 -10.68
CA HIS A 122 -3.60 9.14 -10.75
C HIS A 122 -3.01 8.85 -12.13
N TRP A 123 -3.64 9.37 -13.19
CA TRP A 123 -3.18 9.18 -14.57
C TRP A 123 -2.01 10.11 -14.96
N TYR A 124 -1.79 11.17 -14.14
CA TYR A 124 -0.73 12.16 -14.33
C TYR A 124 0.33 12.07 -13.22
N ALA A 125 0.29 11.01 -12.42
CA ALA A 125 1.12 10.88 -11.24
C ALA A 125 2.62 10.91 -11.56
N LYS A 126 3.35 11.75 -10.83
CA LYS A 126 4.80 11.81 -10.74
C LYS A 126 5.22 11.78 -9.28
N ILE A 127 6.42 11.29 -9.02
CA ILE A 127 7.01 11.37 -7.69
C ILE A 127 7.64 12.74 -7.53
N GLY A 128 6.99 13.60 -6.72
CA GLY A 128 7.55 14.87 -6.29
C GLY A 128 8.29 14.75 -4.97
N TYR A 129 9.16 15.71 -4.67
CA TYR A 129 9.80 15.80 -3.36
C TYR A 129 9.57 17.15 -2.70
N PHE A 130 9.58 17.12 -1.38
CA PHE A 130 9.42 18.31 -0.53
C PHE A 130 10.48 18.30 0.56
N TYR A 131 10.89 19.46 1.03
CA TYR A 131 11.88 19.58 2.08
C TYR A 131 11.49 20.66 3.09
N SER A 132 11.90 20.46 4.36
CA SER A 132 11.56 21.32 5.49
C SER A 132 12.69 21.38 6.52
N ARG A 133 12.80 22.50 7.26
CA ARG A 133 13.68 22.62 8.43
C ARG A 133 12.98 22.27 9.74
N ASP A 134 11.66 22.40 9.78
CA ASP A 134 10.83 22.26 10.98
C ASP A 134 9.89 21.04 10.92
N ALA A 135 10.05 20.18 9.90
CA ALA A 135 9.26 18.98 9.68
C ALA A 135 7.75 19.23 9.40
N LYS A 136 7.33 20.46 9.16
CA LYS A 136 5.92 20.81 8.89
C LYS A 136 5.73 21.90 7.83
N SER A 137 6.68 22.81 7.68
CA SER A 137 6.65 23.87 6.65
C SER A 137 7.37 23.37 5.41
N TRP A 138 6.62 22.69 4.52
CA TRP A 138 7.17 21.99 3.36
C TRP A 138 7.31 22.90 2.15
N LYS A 139 8.45 22.83 1.48
CA LYS A 139 8.72 23.47 0.19
C LYS A 139 8.76 22.44 -0.90
N TYR A 140 7.97 22.63 -1.96
CA TYR A 140 8.00 21.78 -3.13
C TYR A 140 9.30 21.96 -3.91
N GLY A 141 10.02 20.88 -4.10
CA GLY A 141 11.32 20.85 -4.80
C GLY A 141 11.22 20.53 -6.29
N GLY A 142 10.10 20.02 -6.74
CA GLY A 142 9.88 19.55 -8.11
C GLY A 142 9.76 18.03 -8.20
N ASP A 143 9.74 17.51 -9.40
CA ASP A 143 9.74 16.07 -9.67
C ASP A 143 11.09 15.46 -9.27
N LEU A 144 11.06 14.26 -8.70
CA LEU A 144 12.27 13.54 -8.28
C LEU A 144 13.08 13.05 -9.48
N PHE A 145 12.40 12.52 -10.48
CA PHE A 145 13.03 11.94 -11.65
C PHE A 145 13.09 12.93 -12.81
N PRO A 146 14.21 12.98 -13.55
CA PRO A 146 14.28 13.78 -14.78
C PRO A 146 13.22 13.29 -15.79
N SER A 147 12.62 14.24 -16.50
CA SER A 147 11.59 13.93 -17.49
C SER A 147 12.04 12.86 -18.49
N GLY A 148 11.21 11.85 -18.73
CA GLY A 148 11.45 10.79 -19.70
C GLY A 148 12.49 9.75 -19.27
N THR A 149 12.88 9.71 -17.99
CA THR A 149 13.84 8.69 -17.50
C THR A 149 13.15 7.54 -16.76
N SER A 150 11.99 7.77 -16.14
CA SER A 150 11.25 6.73 -15.43
C SER A 150 10.51 5.79 -16.37
N PHE A 151 10.37 4.53 -15.97
CA PHE A 151 9.50 3.55 -16.63
C PHE A 151 8.04 3.79 -16.32
N GLY A 152 7.17 3.28 -17.20
CA GLY A 152 5.74 3.49 -17.16
C GLY A 152 5.32 4.85 -17.74
N SER A 153 4.04 5.00 -18.05
CA SER A 153 3.46 6.28 -18.45
C SER A 153 3.26 7.21 -17.25
N ARG A 154 3.27 6.65 -16.03
CA ARG A 154 3.13 7.35 -14.75
C ARG A 154 3.90 6.65 -13.64
N GLU A 155 4.23 7.40 -12.61
CA GLU A 155 4.95 6.91 -11.43
C GLU A 155 3.94 6.79 -10.29
N TRP A 156 3.81 5.57 -9.70
CA TRP A 156 3.02 5.38 -8.51
C TRP A 156 3.90 5.16 -7.28
N ALA A 157 3.26 5.07 -6.11
CA ALA A 157 3.91 5.08 -4.81
C ALA A 157 5.02 4.03 -4.64
N GLY A 158 5.82 4.28 -3.63
CA GLY A 158 6.95 3.43 -3.29
C GLY A 158 7.67 3.87 -2.02
N SER A 159 8.98 3.75 -1.99
CA SER A 159 9.82 4.13 -0.85
C SER A 159 11.18 4.65 -1.29
N THR A 160 11.82 5.43 -0.43
CA THR A 160 13.12 6.07 -0.74
C THR A 160 14.05 5.96 0.46
N ALA A 161 15.22 5.33 0.27
CA ALA A 161 16.19 5.12 1.31
C ALA A 161 17.54 5.81 1.03
N LEU A 162 18.10 6.44 2.06
CA LEU A 162 19.46 6.98 2.06
C LEU A 162 20.45 5.86 2.42
N VAL A 163 21.34 5.52 1.50
CA VAL A 163 22.36 4.47 1.66
C VAL A 163 23.74 5.08 1.38
N GLY A 164 24.45 5.41 2.45
CA GLY A 164 25.68 6.21 2.33
C GLY A 164 25.38 7.61 1.83
N ASP A 165 25.95 7.99 0.69
CA ASP A 165 25.71 9.26 0.00
C ASP A 165 24.73 9.15 -1.18
N LYS A 166 24.19 7.94 -1.41
CA LYS A 166 23.23 7.63 -2.49
C LYS A 166 21.82 7.56 -1.95
N VAL A 167 20.88 7.92 -2.78
CA VAL A 167 19.46 7.76 -2.56
C VAL A 167 18.94 6.66 -3.49
N GLN A 168 18.38 5.61 -2.90
CA GLN A 168 17.74 4.52 -3.62
C GLN A 168 16.24 4.77 -3.58
N SER A 169 15.61 4.97 -4.73
CA SER A 169 14.17 5.13 -4.85
C SER A 169 13.58 3.91 -5.53
N PHE A 170 12.60 3.30 -4.87
CA PHE A 170 11.80 2.20 -5.38
C PHE A 170 10.40 2.73 -5.64
N TYR A 171 9.82 2.40 -6.80
CA TYR A 171 8.53 2.94 -7.20
C TYR A 171 7.77 1.96 -8.08
N THR A 172 6.50 2.22 -8.29
CA THR A 172 5.68 1.48 -9.24
C THR A 172 5.72 2.17 -10.60
N ALA A 173 6.27 1.49 -11.60
CA ALA A 173 6.16 1.87 -13.00
C ALA A 173 4.77 1.45 -13.50
N SER A 174 3.83 2.40 -13.52
CA SER A 174 2.43 2.16 -13.90
C SER A 174 2.18 2.57 -15.35
N GLY A 175 1.47 1.70 -16.08
CA GLY A 175 1.28 1.83 -17.52
C GLY A 175 2.50 1.39 -18.33
N ARG A 176 2.32 1.26 -19.66
CA ARG A 176 3.40 0.91 -20.59
C ARG A 176 4.37 2.06 -20.78
N ASP A 177 5.62 1.71 -21.05
CA ASP A 177 6.64 2.70 -21.34
C ASP A 177 6.30 3.45 -22.63
N ASN A 178 6.52 4.77 -22.61
CA ASN A 178 6.16 5.68 -23.71
C ASN A 178 4.67 5.69 -24.09
N GLY A 179 3.81 5.05 -23.28
CA GLY A 179 2.37 5.21 -23.35
C GLY A 179 1.99 6.65 -22.96
N GLY A 180 0.97 7.21 -23.60
CA GLY A 180 0.38 8.46 -23.15
C GLY A 180 -0.45 8.27 -21.89
N VAL A 181 -1.21 9.29 -21.51
CA VAL A 181 -2.20 9.19 -20.45
C VAL A 181 -3.36 8.30 -20.94
N ASP A 182 -3.28 7.03 -20.57
CA ASP A 182 -4.32 6.03 -20.86
C ASP A 182 -4.82 5.40 -19.55
N PRO A 183 -6.04 5.76 -19.10
CA PRO A 183 -6.64 5.19 -17.90
C PRO A 183 -6.89 3.69 -17.98
N SER A 184 -6.96 3.10 -19.16
CA SER A 184 -7.17 1.66 -19.34
C SER A 184 -5.89 0.83 -19.22
N ASP A 185 -4.72 1.48 -19.30
CA ASP A 185 -3.43 0.80 -19.16
C ASP A 185 -3.11 0.58 -17.69
N ALA A 186 -3.37 -0.62 -17.22
CA ALA A 186 -3.27 -1.02 -15.83
C ALA A 186 -1.99 -1.80 -15.50
N LEU A 187 -1.01 -1.88 -16.41
CA LEU A 187 0.25 -2.58 -16.15
C LEU A 187 0.99 -1.98 -14.95
N GLN A 188 1.48 -2.83 -14.05
CA GLN A 188 2.23 -2.43 -12.87
C GLN A 188 3.49 -3.28 -12.74
N ARG A 189 4.62 -2.60 -12.53
CA ARG A 189 5.94 -3.24 -12.39
C ARG A 189 6.71 -2.52 -11.29
N LEU A 190 7.50 -3.25 -10.50
CA LEU A 190 8.37 -2.64 -9.50
C LEU A 190 9.64 -2.14 -10.19
N ALA A 191 9.99 -0.89 -9.93
CA ALA A 191 11.13 -0.23 -10.52
C ALA A 191 12.03 0.40 -9.46
N GLN A 192 13.30 0.58 -9.80
CA GLN A 192 14.33 1.19 -8.96
C GLN A 192 15.12 2.23 -9.74
N ALA A 193 15.51 3.30 -9.06
CA ALA A 193 16.47 4.28 -9.57
C ALA A 193 17.42 4.74 -8.46
N THR A 194 18.66 5.08 -8.83
CA THR A 194 19.66 5.57 -7.91
C THR A 194 20.05 7.01 -8.24
N GLY A 195 20.07 7.85 -7.21
CA GLY A 195 20.49 9.24 -7.33
C GLY A 195 21.34 9.70 -6.14
N LYS A 196 21.64 10.99 -6.11
CA LYS A 196 22.33 11.66 -5.01
C LYS A 196 21.49 12.81 -4.50
N ILE A 197 21.46 12.97 -3.19
CA ILE A 197 20.83 14.12 -2.52
C ILE A 197 21.89 15.20 -2.25
N HIS A 198 21.53 16.42 -2.49
CA HIS A 198 22.34 17.60 -2.23
C HIS A 198 21.56 18.60 -1.40
N ALA A 199 22.24 19.36 -0.55
CA ALA A 199 21.61 20.43 0.20
C ALA A 199 22.61 21.54 0.53
N ASP A 200 22.12 22.77 0.48
CA ASP A 200 22.76 23.98 1.02
C ASP A 200 21.90 24.61 2.13
N LYS A 201 22.19 25.83 2.52
CA LYS A 201 21.43 26.54 3.56
C LYS A 201 19.98 26.86 3.15
N ASN A 202 19.68 26.90 1.86
CA ASN A 202 18.41 27.40 1.31
C ASN A 202 17.50 26.30 0.75
N ARG A 203 18.07 25.17 0.25
CA ARG A 203 17.32 24.16 -0.50
C ARG A 203 17.93 22.76 -0.43
N VAL A 204 17.11 21.82 -0.83
CA VAL A 204 17.50 20.43 -1.16
C VAL A 204 17.25 20.22 -2.65
N TRP A 205 18.13 19.46 -3.33
CA TRP A 205 17.91 19.00 -4.69
C TRP A 205 18.54 17.62 -4.92
N PHE A 206 18.14 16.99 -6.00
CA PHE A 206 18.64 15.67 -6.38
C PHE A 206 19.37 15.73 -7.72
N SER A 207 20.29 14.78 -7.92
CA SER A 207 20.97 14.52 -9.20
C SER A 207 21.10 13.02 -9.46
N GLY A 208 21.36 12.65 -10.70
CA GLY A 208 21.30 11.24 -11.11
C GLY A 208 19.89 10.85 -11.47
N PHE A 209 19.41 9.71 -10.99
CA PHE A 209 18.09 9.15 -11.32
C PHE A 209 17.83 9.06 -12.83
N ARG A 210 18.86 8.60 -13.58
CA ARG A 210 18.76 8.37 -15.03
C ARG A 210 18.74 6.89 -15.40
N ASP A 211 19.37 6.08 -14.55
CA ASP A 211 19.48 4.63 -14.74
C ASP A 211 18.38 3.94 -13.95
N HIS A 212 17.19 3.88 -14.55
CA HIS A 212 16.07 3.16 -13.98
C HIS A 212 16.14 1.68 -14.39
N ARG A 213 15.59 0.80 -13.54
CA ARG A 213 15.50 -0.65 -13.78
C ARG A 213 14.13 -1.15 -13.35
N ILE A 214 13.53 -2.03 -14.15
CA ILE A 214 12.47 -2.89 -13.68
C ILE A 214 13.15 -4.00 -12.88
N ILE A 215 12.74 -4.16 -11.63
CA ILE A 215 13.36 -5.09 -10.67
C ILE A 215 12.50 -6.31 -10.38
N ALA A 216 11.20 -6.21 -10.62
CA ALA A 216 10.27 -7.33 -10.52
C ALA A 216 8.99 -7.07 -11.34
N GLU A 217 8.43 -8.15 -11.86
CA GLU A 217 7.14 -8.22 -12.51
C GLU A 217 6.36 -9.41 -11.93
N ALA A 218 5.02 -9.35 -11.97
CA ALA A 218 4.20 -10.46 -11.51
C ALA A 218 4.45 -11.71 -12.36
N ASP A 219 4.65 -12.85 -11.70
CA ASP A 219 5.09 -14.10 -12.33
C ASP A 219 3.93 -15.04 -12.76
N GLY A 220 2.70 -14.66 -12.45
CA GLY A 220 1.50 -15.45 -12.72
C GLY A 220 1.35 -16.71 -11.88
N LYS A 221 2.31 -16.99 -10.97
CA LYS A 221 2.33 -18.18 -10.09
C LYS A 221 2.13 -17.77 -8.63
N MET A 222 3.06 -17.03 -8.07
CA MET A 222 2.94 -16.45 -6.73
C MET A 222 2.09 -15.19 -6.76
N TYR A 223 2.24 -14.39 -7.82
CA TYR A 223 1.60 -13.09 -7.97
C TYR A 223 0.84 -12.98 -9.29
N GLN A 224 -0.41 -12.51 -9.21
CA GLN A 224 -1.33 -12.38 -10.33
C GLN A 224 -0.83 -11.37 -11.36
N THR A 225 -0.87 -11.73 -12.65
CA THR A 225 -0.55 -10.83 -13.76
C THR A 225 -1.76 -9.99 -14.18
N LEU A 226 -1.50 -8.95 -14.99
CA LEU A 226 -2.56 -8.14 -15.58
C LEU A 226 -3.56 -8.99 -16.37
N GLU A 227 -3.09 -9.94 -17.19
CA GLU A 227 -3.95 -10.81 -17.99
C GLU A 227 -4.83 -11.70 -17.11
N GLN A 228 -4.27 -12.27 -16.05
CA GLN A 228 -5.02 -13.12 -15.12
C GLN A 228 -6.10 -12.33 -14.36
N SER A 229 -5.94 -11.02 -14.18
CA SER A 229 -6.88 -10.17 -13.45
C SER A 229 -8.07 -9.66 -14.27
N GLN A 230 -8.07 -9.81 -15.58
CA GLN A 230 -9.01 -9.16 -16.52
C GLN A 230 -10.50 -9.43 -16.24
N GLN A 231 -10.84 -10.55 -15.61
CA GLN A 231 -12.22 -10.90 -15.25
C GLN A 231 -12.58 -10.52 -13.80
N GLY A 232 -11.64 -9.91 -13.07
CA GLY A 232 -11.86 -9.49 -11.68
C GLY A 232 -12.69 -8.21 -11.56
N PRO A 233 -13.41 -8.03 -10.44
CA PRO A 233 -14.20 -6.82 -10.20
C PRO A 233 -13.34 -5.59 -9.88
N ILE A 234 -12.10 -5.80 -9.47
CA ILE A 234 -11.13 -4.76 -9.07
C ILE A 234 -9.81 -5.05 -9.77
N ILE A 235 -9.12 -4.01 -10.21
CA ILE A 235 -7.79 -4.11 -10.81
C ILE A 235 -6.84 -4.88 -9.90
N TYR A 236 -5.96 -5.72 -10.51
CA TYR A 236 -4.89 -6.37 -9.77
C TYR A 236 -3.89 -5.34 -9.20
N ALA A 237 -3.09 -5.79 -8.25
CA ALA A 237 -2.00 -5.03 -7.69
C ALA A 237 -0.66 -5.77 -7.87
N PHE A 238 0.37 -5.00 -8.24
CA PHE A 238 1.78 -5.37 -8.16
C PHE A 238 2.57 -4.07 -8.02
N ARG A 239 2.45 -3.43 -6.83
CA ARG A 239 2.82 -2.02 -6.63
C ARG A 239 3.30 -1.70 -5.22
N ASP A 240 3.67 -0.44 -5.00
CA ASP A 240 3.98 0.19 -3.71
C ASP A 240 5.16 -0.44 -2.98
N PRO A 241 6.36 -0.54 -3.61
CA PRO A 241 7.51 -1.19 -3.00
C PRO A 241 8.03 -0.42 -1.78
N PHE A 242 8.19 -1.12 -0.66
CA PHE A 242 8.77 -0.63 0.59
C PHE A 242 10.07 -1.36 0.90
N VAL A 243 11.20 -0.65 0.84
CA VAL A 243 12.53 -1.21 1.06
C VAL A 243 12.94 -1.18 2.53
N PHE A 244 13.53 -2.27 3.02
CA PHE A 244 14.14 -2.32 4.33
C PHE A 244 15.22 -3.40 4.41
N ARG A 245 16.08 -3.29 5.44
CA ARG A 245 17.03 -4.33 5.83
C ARG A 245 16.53 -5.02 7.09
N ASP A 246 16.31 -6.32 7.02
CA ASP A 246 15.94 -7.09 8.20
C ASP A 246 17.16 -7.16 9.15
N PRO A 247 17.01 -6.80 10.45
CA PRO A 247 18.09 -6.85 11.41
C PRO A 247 18.54 -8.27 11.75
N ARG A 248 17.72 -9.31 11.47
CA ARG A 248 18.03 -10.70 11.80
C ARG A 248 18.84 -11.39 10.73
N ASP A 249 18.34 -11.42 9.50
CA ASP A 249 19.04 -12.06 8.37
C ASP A 249 20.01 -11.11 7.66
N ARG A 250 19.93 -9.79 7.93
CA ARG A 250 20.74 -8.71 7.38
C ARG A 250 20.57 -8.52 5.86
N LYS A 251 19.64 -9.24 5.22
CA LYS A 251 19.29 -9.06 3.82
C LYS A 251 18.45 -7.80 3.61
N VAL A 252 18.45 -7.30 2.39
CA VAL A 252 17.56 -6.21 1.98
C VAL A 252 16.34 -6.82 1.31
N HIS A 253 15.17 -6.38 1.74
CA HIS A 253 13.89 -6.85 1.26
C HIS A 253 13.04 -5.71 0.73
N LEU A 254 12.08 -6.05 -0.12
CA LEU A 254 10.97 -5.20 -0.55
C LEU A 254 9.67 -5.88 -0.14
N LEU A 255 8.82 -5.15 0.59
CA LEU A 255 7.40 -5.44 0.64
C LEU A 255 6.74 -4.77 -0.56
N PHE A 256 5.65 -5.35 -1.04
CA PHE A 256 4.84 -4.72 -2.08
C PHE A 256 3.40 -5.25 -2.01
N GLU A 257 2.47 -4.51 -2.55
CA GLU A 257 1.10 -4.97 -2.73
C GLU A 257 1.03 -5.94 -3.89
N GLY A 258 0.35 -7.09 -3.69
CA GLY A 258 0.14 -8.09 -4.72
C GLY A 258 -1.24 -8.75 -4.62
N ASN A 259 -1.53 -9.60 -5.58
CA ASN A 259 -2.64 -10.54 -5.54
C ASN A 259 -2.11 -11.95 -5.77
N THR A 260 -2.77 -12.95 -5.20
CA THR A 260 -2.40 -14.36 -5.37
C THR A 260 -2.51 -14.77 -6.83
N GLY A 261 -1.46 -15.42 -7.36
CA GLY A 261 -1.37 -15.86 -8.76
C GLY A 261 -2.52 -16.79 -9.17
N GLY A 262 -2.91 -16.69 -10.43
CA GLY A 262 -4.03 -17.42 -11.04
C GLY A 262 -5.08 -16.50 -11.65
N THR A 263 -5.92 -17.03 -12.51
CA THR A 263 -7.00 -16.28 -13.16
C THR A 263 -8.02 -15.80 -12.12
N ALA A 264 -8.48 -14.56 -12.25
CA ALA A 264 -9.49 -14.01 -11.35
C ALA A 264 -10.73 -14.92 -11.26
N GLY A 265 -11.17 -15.19 -10.03
CA GLY A 265 -12.29 -16.10 -9.75
C GLY A 265 -11.96 -17.59 -9.76
N SER A 266 -10.71 -17.99 -10.07
CA SER A 266 -10.27 -19.39 -9.99
C SER A 266 -9.80 -19.81 -8.60
N TYR A 267 -9.64 -18.88 -7.68
CA TYR A 267 -9.20 -19.17 -6.32
C TYR A 267 -10.31 -19.89 -5.54
N GLU A 268 -9.93 -20.89 -4.75
CA GLU A 268 -10.84 -21.57 -3.84
C GLU A 268 -10.53 -21.16 -2.41
N CYS A 269 -11.52 -20.55 -1.72
CA CYS A 269 -11.38 -20.14 -0.33
C CYS A 269 -11.13 -21.35 0.57
N THR A 270 -9.92 -21.44 1.11
CA THR A 270 -9.52 -22.56 1.97
C THR A 270 -10.02 -22.36 3.41
N LYS A 271 -10.03 -23.43 4.20
CA LYS A 271 -10.31 -23.32 5.65
C LYS A 271 -9.37 -22.31 6.35
N ARG A 272 -8.15 -22.22 5.87
CA ARG A 272 -7.15 -21.29 6.43
C ARG A 272 -7.52 -19.82 6.13
N ASP A 273 -8.01 -19.52 4.91
CA ASP A 273 -8.48 -18.18 4.54
C ASP A 273 -9.76 -17.80 5.30
N LEU A 274 -10.62 -18.77 5.55
CA LEU A 274 -11.88 -18.54 6.22
C LEU A 274 -11.71 -18.43 7.75
N GLY A 275 -10.79 -19.18 8.33
CA GLY A 275 -10.63 -19.28 9.79
C GLY A 275 -11.83 -19.96 10.46
N ASP A 276 -12.02 -19.71 11.76
CA ASP A 276 -13.14 -20.25 12.54
C ASP A 276 -14.34 -19.31 12.41
N LEU A 277 -15.13 -19.52 11.37
CA LEU A 277 -16.35 -18.74 11.12
C LEU A 277 -17.44 -19.03 12.15
N PRO A 278 -18.30 -18.05 12.48
CA PRO A 278 -19.49 -18.29 13.29
C PRO A 278 -20.40 -19.37 12.67
N ALA A 279 -21.08 -20.14 13.50
CA ALA A 279 -22.00 -21.16 13.02
C ALA A 279 -23.07 -20.56 12.11
N GLY A 280 -23.31 -21.19 10.96
CA GLY A 280 -24.28 -20.71 9.96
C GLY A 280 -23.81 -19.52 9.12
N HIS A 281 -22.56 -19.07 9.25
CA HIS A 281 -22.04 -18.01 8.38
C HIS A 281 -21.80 -18.56 6.98
N GLU A 282 -22.51 -18.00 6.01
CA GLU A 282 -22.31 -18.30 4.59
C GLU A 282 -21.22 -17.40 3.99
N VAL A 283 -20.33 -17.97 3.18
CA VAL A 283 -19.31 -17.23 2.44
C VAL A 283 -19.84 -16.98 1.04
N PRO A 284 -20.08 -15.71 0.64
CA PRO A 284 -20.50 -15.42 -0.73
C PRO A 284 -19.51 -15.97 -1.77
N GLU A 285 -20.04 -16.57 -2.84
CA GLU A 285 -19.23 -17.20 -3.88
C GLU A 285 -18.21 -16.23 -4.52
N ASP A 286 -18.59 -14.97 -4.71
CA ASP A 286 -17.71 -13.95 -5.29
C ASP A 286 -16.53 -13.56 -4.38
N SER A 287 -16.45 -14.08 -3.13
CA SER A 287 -15.29 -13.87 -2.26
C SER A 287 -13.99 -14.39 -2.88
N LYS A 288 -14.06 -15.38 -3.75
CA LYS A 288 -12.93 -15.97 -4.51
C LYS A 288 -12.19 -14.99 -5.43
N TYR A 289 -12.80 -13.84 -5.78
CA TYR A 289 -12.17 -12.80 -6.58
C TYR A 289 -11.23 -11.88 -5.77
N TYR A 290 -11.31 -11.94 -4.44
CA TYR A 290 -10.58 -11.07 -3.53
C TYR A 290 -9.35 -11.80 -3.01
N THR A 291 -8.20 -11.53 -3.61
CA THR A 291 -6.96 -12.31 -3.40
C THR A 291 -5.76 -11.44 -3.05
N GLY A 292 -5.99 -10.31 -2.37
CA GLY A 292 -4.94 -9.39 -1.94
C GLY A 292 -3.89 -10.08 -1.07
N ASN A 293 -2.64 -9.67 -1.22
CA ASN A 293 -1.54 -10.13 -0.39
C ASN A 293 -0.45 -9.06 -0.22
N ILE A 294 0.35 -9.21 0.83
CA ILE A 294 1.59 -8.45 1.00
C ILE A 294 2.74 -9.31 0.50
N GLY A 295 3.25 -8.95 -0.66
CA GLY A 295 4.34 -9.63 -1.33
C GLY A 295 5.70 -9.34 -0.72
N LEU A 296 6.66 -10.19 -1.03
CA LEU A 296 8.06 -10.05 -0.63
C LEU A 296 8.99 -10.31 -1.82
N ALA A 297 9.99 -9.45 -1.96
CA ALA A 297 11.15 -9.72 -2.79
C ALA A 297 12.43 -9.52 -1.96
N THR A 298 13.47 -10.31 -2.25
CA THR A 298 14.75 -10.25 -1.55
C THR A 298 15.86 -9.91 -2.52
N ALA A 299 16.72 -8.94 -2.16
CA ALA A 299 17.89 -8.62 -2.96
C ALA A 299 18.88 -9.78 -2.98
N THR A 300 19.33 -10.14 -4.18
CA THR A 300 20.40 -11.13 -4.37
C THR A 300 21.75 -10.41 -4.36
N GLY A 301 22.55 -10.67 -3.34
CA GLY A 301 23.83 -9.99 -3.15
C GLY A 301 23.73 -8.61 -2.47
N ASN A 302 24.82 -7.85 -2.51
CA ASN A 302 24.96 -6.61 -1.75
C ASN A 302 24.57 -5.34 -2.52
N SER A 303 24.35 -5.42 -3.84
CA SER A 303 24.15 -4.26 -4.71
C SER A 303 22.71 -3.74 -4.80
N MET A 304 21.73 -4.50 -4.35
CA MET A 304 20.29 -4.22 -4.54
C MET A 304 19.89 -4.05 -6.04
N GLU A 305 20.64 -4.66 -6.95
CA GLU A 305 20.37 -4.57 -8.38
C GLU A 305 19.51 -5.71 -8.90
N ASN A 306 19.62 -6.86 -8.27
CA ASN A 306 18.89 -8.07 -8.62
C ASN A 306 18.01 -8.50 -7.45
N TRP A 307 16.79 -8.91 -7.76
CA TRP A 307 15.77 -9.25 -6.78
C TRP A 307 15.15 -10.60 -7.13
N GLU A 308 14.79 -11.35 -6.12
CA GLU A 308 14.10 -12.61 -6.22
C GLU A 308 12.75 -12.49 -5.53
N LEU A 309 11.68 -12.79 -6.28
CA LEU A 309 10.34 -12.88 -5.70
C LEU A 309 10.27 -14.05 -4.73
N GLN A 310 9.65 -13.81 -3.60
CA GLN A 310 9.43 -14.79 -2.53
C GLN A 310 7.94 -15.00 -2.34
N PRO A 311 7.48 -16.10 -1.72
CA PRO A 311 6.08 -16.23 -1.30
C PRO A 311 5.63 -15.03 -0.47
N PRO A 312 4.35 -14.62 -0.53
CA PRO A 312 3.84 -13.49 0.25
C PRO A 312 4.10 -13.63 1.75
N LEU A 313 4.26 -12.52 2.47
CA LEU A 313 4.32 -12.53 3.93
C LEU A 313 2.94 -12.73 4.56
N LEU A 314 1.91 -12.17 3.93
CA LEU A 314 0.54 -12.23 4.42
C LEU A 314 -0.41 -12.31 3.23
N SER A 315 -1.39 -13.19 3.29
CA SER A 315 -2.49 -13.27 2.35
C SER A 315 -3.80 -12.80 2.99
N ALA A 316 -4.62 -12.11 2.20
CA ALA A 316 -5.98 -11.69 2.54
C ALA A 316 -7.00 -12.33 1.58
N ASN A 317 -6.72 -13.55 1.13
CA ASN A 317 -7.58 -14.29 0.20
C ASN A 317 -8.98 -14.46 0.77
N CYS A 318 -10.00 -14.19 -0.06
CA CYS A 318 -11.42 -14.23 0.32
C CYS A 318 -11.80 -13.18 1.40
N VAL A 319 -10.93 -12.20 1.62
CA VAL A 319 -11.10 -11.12 2.60
C VAL A 319 -11.00 -9.75 1.94
N ASN A 320 -9.90 -9.48 1.22
CA ASN A 320 -9.67 -8.16 0.64
C ASN A 320 -8.89 -8.27 -0.68
N GLN A 321 -9.20 -7.40 -1.64
CA GLN A 321 -8.49 -7.37 -2.92
C GLN A 321 -7.26 -6.48 -2.89
N GLN A 322 -7.22 -5.47 -2.04
CA GLN A 322 -6.14 -4.48 -2.00
C GLN A 322 -5.54 -4.34 -0.60
N THR A 323 -4.24 -4.57 -0.53
CA THR A 323 -3.40 -4.40 0.65
C THR A 323 -2.33 -3.35 0.33
N GLU A 324 -2.79 -2.12 0.06
CA GLU A 324 -1.99 -1.04 -0.50
C GLU A 324 -0.90 -0.56 0.47
N ARG A 325 0.18 -0.04 -0.11
CA ARG A 325 1.30 0.59 0.58
C ARG A 325 1.80 -0.18 1.80
N PRO A 326 2.08 -1.49 1.66
CA PRO A 326 2.57 -2.28 2.79
C PRO A 326 3.89 -1.71 3.29
N HIS A 327 4.00 -1.57 4.61
CA HIS A 327 5.23 -1.09 5.25
C HIS A 327 5.43 -1.75 6.62
N LEU A 328 6.66 -1.68 7.12
CA LEU A 328 7.07 -2.41 8.31
C LEU A 328 7.69 -1.48 9.35
N VAL A 329 7.27 -1.64 10.60
CA VAL A 329 7.91 -1.04 11.77
C VAL A 329 8.47 -2.15 12.64
N ILE A 330 9.80 -2.16 12.83
CA ILE A 330 10.47 -3.11 13.73
C ILE A 330 10.75 -2.40 15.06
N ARG A 331 10.09 -2.88 16.13
CA ARG A 331 10.19 -2.25 17.44
C ARG A 331 10.11 -3.29 18.56
N GLY A 332 11.04 -3.21 19.52
CA GLY A 332 11.06 -4.12 20.66
C GLY A 332 11.15 -5.61 20.27
N GLY A 333 11.86 -5.93 19.19
CA GLY A 333 11.99 -7.30 18.68
C GLY A 333 10.75 -7.83 17.93
N LYS A 334 9.71 -7.01 17.77
CA LYS A 334 8.47 -7.34 17.05
C LYS A 334 8.44 -6.66 15.69
N TYR A 335 7.79 -7.30 14.75
CA TYR A 335 7.56 -6.84 13.38
C TYR A 335 6.08 -6.45 13.25
N TYR A 336 5.84 -5.15 13.10
CA TYR A 336 4.51 -4.57 12.88
C TYR A 336 4.36 -4.31 11.38
N LEU A 337 3.53 -5.12 10.73
CA LEU A 337 3.24 -5.04 9.31
C LEU A 337 1.96 -4.25 9.13
N PHE A 338 2.02 -3.19 8.34
CA PHE A 338 0.88 -2.31 8.06
C PHE A 338 0.52 -2.32 6.59
N THR A 339 -0.75 -2.07 6.31
CA THR A 339 -1.30 -1.84 4.98
C THR A 339 -2.50 -0.91 5.08
N ILE A 340 -2.88 -0.29 3.99
CA ILE A 340 -4.13 0.46 3.88
C ILE A 340 -5.09 -0.25 2.93
N SER A 341 -6.37 -0.04 3.11
CA SER A 341 -7.41 -0.58 2.23
C SER A 341 -8.58 0.37 2.16
N HIS A 342 -9.23 0.41 1.00
CA HIS A 342 -10.51 1.06 0.84
C HIS A 342 -11.66 0.15 1.29
N LYS A 343 -12.76 0.75 1.72
CA LYS A 343 -13.99 0.03 2.10
C LYS A 343 -14.50 -0.88 0.98
N PHE A 344 -14.45 -0.42 -0.27
CA PHE A 344 -14.99 -1.16 -1.42
C PHE A 344 -14.14 -2.36 -1.85
N THR A 345 -12.93 -2.53 -1.30
CA THR A 345 -12.02 -3.63 -1.66
C THR A 345 -12.22 -4.88 -0.81
N PHE A 346 -13.08 -4.82 0.21
CA PHE A 346 -13.45 -5.99 1.01
C PHE A 346 -14.38 -6.93 0.26
N ALA A 347 -14.15 -8.22 0.45
CA ALA A 347 -14.98 -9.28 -0.15
C ALA A 347 -16.44 -9.18 0.29
N PRO A 348 -17.41 -9.60 -0.54
CA PRO A 348 -18.82 -9.58 -0.20
C PRO A 348 -19.11 -10.23 1.16
N GLY A 349 -19.99 -9.60 1.93
CA GLY A 349 -20.34 -10.03 3.31
C GLY A 349 -19.35 -9.57 4.38
N LEU A 350 -18.28 -8.85 4.00
CA LEU A 350 -17.40 -8.12 4.92
C LEU A 350 -17.61 -6.62 4.79
N SER A 351 -17.28 -5.88 5.85
CA SER A 351 -17.30 -4.42 5.82
C SER A 351 -16.11 -3.88 6.60
N GLY A 352 -15.33 -3.02 5.94
CA GLY A 352 -14.22 -2.28 6.53
C GLY A 352 -14.40 -0.78 6.36
N TRP A 353 -13.36 -0.04 6.63
CA TRP A 353 -13.26 1.42 6.45
C TRP A 353 -12.13 1.75 5.50
N ASP A 354 -12.19 2.87 4.83
CA ASP A 354 -10.98 3.47 4.28
C ASP A 354 -10.05 3.78 5.44
N GLY A 355 -8.93 3.06 5.52
CA GLY A 355 -8.11 3.13 6.73
C GLY A 355 -6.83 2.31 6.72
N LEU A 356 -6.22 2.30 7.89
CA LEU A 356 -4.99 1.61 8.21
C LEU A 356 -5.28 0.28 8.91
N TYR A 357 -4.68 -0.77 8.41
CA TYR A 357 -4.74 -2.13 8.97
C TYR A 357 -3.35 -2.58 9.38
N GLY A 358 -3.25 -3.43 10.40
CA GLY A 358 -1.96 -3.85 10.90
C GLY A 358 -1.95 -5.22 11.54
N PHE A 359 -0.76 -5.81 11.53
CA PHE A 359 -0.49 -7.14 12.04
C PHE A 359 0.82 -7.14 12.81
N VAL A 360 1.01 -8.07 13.72
CA VAL A 360 2.24 -8.19 14.51
C VAL A 360 2.73 -9.62 14.54
N GLY A 361 4.03 -9.79 14.33
CA GLY A 361 4.72 -11.08 14.41
C GLY A 361 6.08 -10.97 15.08
N PRO A 362 6.66 -12.11 15.48
CA PRO A 362 7.98 -12.15 16.11
C PRO A 362 9.14 -12.04 15.10
N GLY A 363 8.91 -12.13 13.79
CA GLY A 363 9.94 -12.10 12.77
C GLY A 363 9.35 -11.79 11.39
N LEU A 364 10.21 -11.65 10.37
CA LEU A 364 9.78 -11.34 9.01
C LEU A 364 8.86 -12.45 8.46
N ARG A 365 9.31 -13.70 8.50
CA ARG A 365 8.51 -14.89 8.17
C ARG A 365 7.96 -15.50 9.45
N SER A 366 6.73 -15.12 9.81
CA SER A 366 6.11 -15.56 11.06
C SER A 366 4.59 -15.55 10.96
N ASP A 367 3.91 -16.12 11.94
CA ASP A 367 2.47 -16.01 12.10
C ASP A 367 2.11 -14.59 12.53
N TYR A 368 1.85 -13.72 11.56
CA TYR A 368 1.34 -12.38 11.81
C TYR A 368 -0.09 -12.46 12.35
N ARG A 369 -0.31 -11.87 13.52
CA ARG A 369 -1.62 -11.78 14.15
C ARG A 369 -2.21 -10.39 13.94
N PRO A 370 -3.52 -10.28 13.66
CA PRO A 370 -4.19 -9.00 13.52
C PRO A 370 -4.04 -8.15 14.79
N LEU A 371 -3.61 -6.89 14.64
CA LEU A 371 -3.64 -5.92 15.72
C LEU A 371 -5.09 -5.68 16.16
N ASN A 372 -5.29 -5.44 17.44
CA ASN A 372 -6.62 -5.25 18.06
C ASN A 372 -7.57 -6.45 17.87
N GLY A 373 -7.08 -7.60 17.40
CA GLY A 373 -7.86 -8.81 17.13
C GLY A 373 -8.68 -8.79 15.85
N SER A 374 -8.61 -7.69 15.07
CA SER A 374 -9.37 -7.54 13.81
C SER A 374 -8.54 -6.99 12.65
N ALA A 375 -7.36 -6.46 12.94
CA ALA A 375 -6.43 -5.70 12.10
C ALA A 375 -6.71 -4.19 12.01
N LEU A 376 -7.89 -3.68 12.29
CA LEU A 376 -8.16 -2.24 12.18
C LEU A 376 -7.34 -1.44 13.19
N VAL A 377 -6.47 -0.55 12.66
CA VAL A 377 -5.65 0.39 13.44
C VAL A 377 -6.27 1.78 13.46
N LEU A 378 -6.68 2.27 12.30
CA LEU A 378 -7.39 3.54 12.12
C LEU A 378 -8.38 3.41 10.97
N GLY A 379 -9.60 3.93 11.15
CA GLY A 379 -10.59 4.06 10.09
C GLY A 379 -11.14 5.48 10.05
N ASN A 380 -11.56 5.94 8.88
CA ASN A 380 -12.28 7.20 8.76
C ASN A 380 -13.62 7.12 9.49
N PRO A 381 -14.14 8.23 10.05
CA PRO A 381 -15.47 8.25 10.64
C PRO A 381 -16.57 7.96 9.59
N GLU A 382 -17.66 7.32 10.00
CA GLU A 382 -18.74 6.90 9.10
C GLU A 382 -19.37 8.05 8.31
N ASP A 383 -19.44 9.23 8.92
CA ASP A 383 -20.01 10.44 8.32
C ASP A 383 -19.00 11.26 7.47
N ALA A 384 -17.74 10.80 7.39
CA ALA A 384 -16.72 11.32 6.49
C ALA A 384 -15.79 10.18 5.99
N PRO A 385 -16.35 9.17 5.30
CA PRO A 385 -15.67 7.90 5.04
C PRO A 385 -14.44 8.01 4.14
N THR A 386 -14.30 9.11 3.40
CA THR A 386 -13.22 9.36 2.43
C THR A 386 -12.37 10.58 2.80
N GLN A 387 -12.41 11.05 4.06
CA GLN A 387 -11.78 12.32 4.43
C GLN A 387 -10.25 12.30 4.36
N GLN A 388 -9.63 11.15 4.62
CA GLN A 388 -8.17 10.98 4.56
C GLN A 388 -7.82 9.54 4.19
N TYR A 389 -6.66 9.36 3.56
CA TYR A 389 -6.19 8.05 3.12
C TYR A 389 -4.67 7.97 3.12
N SER A 390 -4.16 6.78 2.77
CA SER A 390 -2.73 6.52 2.59
C SER A 390 -1.91 6.72 3.87
N HIS A 391 -2.40 6.15 4.97
CA HIS A 391 -1.74 6.21 6.26
C HIS A 391 -0.39 5.48 6.25
N TYR A 392 0.68 6.16 6.62
CA TYR A 392 2.03 5.60 6.75
C TYR A 392 2.52 5.72 8.20
N VAL A 393 2.85 4.60 8.82
CA VAL A 393 3.28 4.52 10.22
C VAL A 393 4.80 4.61 10.32
N MET A 394 5.28 5.64 11.01
CA MET A 394 6.69 5.79 11.33
C MET A 394 7.09 4.98 12.58
N PRO A 395 8.38 4.60 12.74
CA PRO A 395 8.82 3.80 13.89
C PRO A 395 8.56 4.41 15.27
N ASN A 396 8.39 5.72 15.37
CA ASN A 396 8.02 6.43 16.60
C ASN A 396 6.51 6.43 16.91
N GLY A 397 5.68 5.83 16.05
CA GLY A 397 4.23 5.77 16.19
C GLY A 397 3.47 6.97 15.63
N LEU A 398 4.16 7.87 14.95
CA LEU A 398 3.51 8.91 14.17
C LEU A 398 2.96 8.33 12.87
N VAL A 399 1.77 8.77 12.49
CA VAL A 399 1.07 8.30 11.28
C VAL A 399 0.74 9.51 10.42
N GLU A 400 1.39 9.60 9.28
CA GLU A 400 1.04 10.60 8.27
C GLU A 400 -0.03 10.06 7.32
N SER A 401 -0.76 10.95 6.68
CA SER A 401 -1.75 10.66 5.64
C SER A 401 -2.03 11.91 4.82
N PHE A 402 -2.75 11.78 3.73
CA PHE A 402 -3.25 12.94 2.99
C PHE A 402 -4.76 13.11 3.18
N ILE A 403 -5.23 14.36 3.03
CA ILE A 403 -6.64 14.69 2.97
C ILE A 403 -7.13 14.38 1.56
N ASP A 404 -8.15 13.54 1.45
CA ASP A 404 -8.75 13.16 0.16
C ASP A 404 -9.99 14.00 -0.13
N THR A 405 -11.15 13.61 0.37
CA THR A 405 -12.41 14.31 0.11
C THR A 405 -13.16 14.59 1.41
N VAL A 406 -13.37 15.86 1.72
CA VAL A 406 -14.00 16.29 2.98
C VAL A 406 -15.40 16.83 2.70
N PRO A 407 -16.45 16.31 3.38
CA PRO A 407 -17.79 16.87 3.30
C PRO A 407 -17.83 18.32 3.80
N THR A 408 -18.55 19.18 3.11
CA THR A 408 -18.77 20.59 3.50
C THR A 408 -20.17 20.80 4.09
N ALA A 409 -20.36 21.88 4.86
CA ALA A 409 -21.61 22.13 5.57
C ALA A 409 -22.81 22.38 4.64
N ASP A 410 -22.57 22.76 3.39
CA ASP A 410 -23.59 22.97 2.36
C ASP A 410 -23.94 21.68 1.59
N GLY A 411 -23.44 20.51 2.05
CA GLY A 411 -23.64 19.21 1.41
C GLY A 411 -22.72 18.95 0.22
N GLY A 412 -21.76 19.84 -0.05
CA GLY A 412 -20.75 19.67 -1.07
C GLY A 412 -19.53 18.86 -0.60
N THR A 413 -18.47 18.92 -1.38
CA THR A 413 -17.20 18.24 -1.11
C THR A 413 -16.02 19.17 -1.40
N ARG A 414 -15.08 19.26 -0.46
CA ARG A 414 -13.80 19.91 -0.67
C ARG A 414 -12.73 18.85 -0.94
N PHE A 415 -12.06 18.95 -2.08
CA PHE A 415 -10.91 18.11 -2.42
C PHE A 415 -9.66 18.57 -1.67
N GLY A 416 -8.93 17.62 -1.13
CA GLY A 416 -7.70 17.83 -0.37
C GLY A 416 -6.47 17.92 -1.27
N GLY A 417 -5.86 16.78 -1.53
CA GLY A 417 -4.57 16.70 -2.22
C GLY A 417 -3.51 17.50 -1.47
N THR A 418 -3.44 17.30 -0.15
CA THR A 418 -2.52 17.93 0.81
C THR A 418 -2.38 17.04 2.03
N LEU A 419 -1.33 17.23 2.83
CA LEU A 419 -1.11 16.43 4.04
C LEU A 419 -2.17 16.71 5.11
N ALA A 420 -2.62 15.65 5.76
CA ALA A 420 -3.50 15.71 6.93
C ALA A 420 -2.73 16.07 8.20
N ARG A 421 -3.45 16.22 9.32
CA ARG A 421 -2.81 16.25 10.64
C ARG A 421 -2.15 14.91 10.91
N THR A 422 -0.90 14.94 11.37
CA THR A 422 -0.19 13.71 11.76
C THR A 422 -0.82 13.13 13.00
N LEU A 423 -1.22 11.87 12.94
CA LEU A 423 -1.82 11.17 14.07
C LEU A 423 -0.73 10.52 14.92
N VAL A 424 -1.02 10.32 16.20
CA VAL A 424 -0.16 9.60 17.14
C VAL A 424 -0.84 8.28 17.50
N VAL A 425 -0.21 7.16 17.16
CA VAL A 425 -0.70 5.82 17.48
C VAL A 425 0.27 5.15 18.43
N SER A 426 -0.23 4.71 19.58
CA SER A 426 0.54 3.87 20.47
C SER A 426 0.57 2.44 19.94
N LEU A 427 1.76 1.82 19.95
CA LEU A 427 1.99 0.42 19.60
C LEU A 427 2.44 -0.31 20.86
N LYS A 428 1.64 -1.23 21.37
CA LYS A 428 1.97 -2.05 22.52
C LYS A 428 1.50 -3.48 22.31
N ASP A 429 2.45 -4.39 22.15
CA ASP A 429 2.20 -5.80 21.88
C ASP A 429 1.32 -5.99 20.63
N ASP A 430 0.14 -6.56 20.74
CA ASP A 430 -0.85 -6.73 19.69
C ASP A 430 -1.95 -5.65 19.70
N ARG A 431 -1.72 -4.54 20.41
CA ARG A 431 -2.70 -3.47 20.57
C ARG A 431 -2.17 -2.15 20.01
N THR A 432 -3.09 -1.43 19.40
CA THR A 432 -2.89 -0.04 18.98
C THR A 432 -4.00 0.84 19.54
N ARG A 433 -3.67 2.11 19.68
CA ARG A 433 -4.65 3.11 20.10
C ARG A 433 -4.26 4.47 19.56
N LEU A 434 -5.22 5.19 19.01
CA LEU A 434 -5.08 6.60 18.71
C LEU A 434 -4.85 7.37 20.03
N ALA A 435 -3.71 8.05 20.13
CA ALA A 435 -3.28 8.76 21.33
C ALA A 435 -3.38 10.29 21.18
N GLY A 436 -3.54 10.80 19.96
CA GLY A 436 -3.65 12.23 19.69
C GLY A 436 -3.36 12.58 18.24
N GLN A 437 -3.25 13.88 18.00
CA GLN A 437 -2.88 14.43 16.69
C GLN A 437 -1.93 15.63 16.87
N LEU A 438 -1.09 15.85 15.88
CA LEU A 438 -0.13 16.95 15.77
C LEU A 438 -0.55 17.92 14.67
N ASP A 439 0.33 18.84 14.31
CA ASP A 439 0.13 19.78 13.20
C ASP A 439 -0.05 19.06 11.86
N TYR A 440 -0.61 19.78 10.88
CA TYR A 440 -0.72 19.29 9.50
C TYR A 440 0.67 18.99 8.93
N GLY A 441 0.82 17.78 8.37
CA GLY A 441 2.06 17.37 7.71
C GLY A 441 3.30 17.34 8.60
N PHE A 442 3.17 17.15 9.92
CA PHE A 442 4.33 17.02 10.80
C PHE A 442 4.99 15.64 10.62
N ILE A 443 6.12 15.61 9.89
CA ILE A 443 6.89 14.39 9.57
C ILE A 443 8.35 14.64 9.93
N PRO A 444 8.81 14.28 11.16
CA PRO A 444 10.16 14.56 11.69
C PRO A 444 11.26 13.67 11.13
#